data_308dce777b5e15b6c554296c52bd8ff8
#
_entry.id   308dce777b5e15b6c554296c52bd8ff8
#
_cell.length_a   1.000
_cell.length_b   1.000
_cell.length_c   1.000
_cell.angle_alpha   90.00
_cell.angle_beta   90.00
_cell.angle_gamma   90.00
#
_symmetry.space_group_name_H-M   'P 1'
#
loop_
_entity.id
_entity.type
_entity.pdbx_description
1 polymer ?
#
loop_
_entity_poly.entity_id
_entity_poly.type
_entity_poly.pdbx_seq_one_letter_code
_entity_poly.pdbx_strand_id
1 'polypeptide(L)'
;MRRYPRHRYPRHRYPVRRYAYQRARRSWARALGLVLVGICLACGAWALLEGVIWPEEGDRVSSDGSLTMDYSHASQGYVLARASSSKRLKLRVSKGDTTLPYDLNGEGEYEVFPLQLGDGKYSWTLYENVTGNSYAQAGGMSFSVELEDVNAPFLCPNQYVNFTPESQVVAVAAELCQGLETGAEKLAAVRAYIQENYLYDYIKAVTTTPGQMPDIEGCMESRMGICQDLAAMAAAMLRSQGVPVEFVVGYAGNVYHAWTVVLLEEGNVLYDPTVDVNGIAAGAVYTTERFY
;
A
#
# COMPACT_ATOMS: atom_id res chain seq x y z
N MET A 1 21.27 -75.80 -24.27
CA MET A 1 20.07 -75.10 -23.75
C MET A 1 20.05 -75.26 -22.25
N ARG A 2 20.38 -74.20 -21.49
CA ARG A 2 20.32 -74.18 -20.02
C ARG A 2 19.08 -73.42 -19.57
N ARG A 3 18.19 -74.07 -18.80
CA ARG A 3 16.97 -73.47 -18.23
C ARG A 3 17.34 -72.74 -16.91
N TYR A 4 16.94 -71.48 -16.79
CA TYR A 4 17.03 -70.69 -15.55
C TYR A 4 15.80 -70.94 -14.66
N PRO A 5 15.94 -71.02 -13.31
CA PRO A 5 14.83 -71.17 -12.40
C PRO A 5 14.10 -69.84 -12.13
N ARG A 6 12.76 -69.91 -12.10
CA ARG A 6 11.90 -68.78 -11.74
C ARG A 6 11.85 -68.59 -10.23
N HIS A 7 12.35 -67.47 -9.71
CA HIS A 7 12.15 -67.07 -8.32
C HIS A 7 10.75 -66.51 -8.13
N ARG A 8 9.97 -67.09 -7.20
CA ARG A 8 8.70 -66.54 -6.69
C ARG A 8 9.00 -65.59 -5.55
N TYR A 9 8.60 -64.30 -5.67
CA TYR A 9 8.62 -63.35 -4.58
C TYR A 9 7.36 -63.50 -3.70
N PRO A 10 7.45 -63.43 -2.35
CA PRO A 10 6.30 -63.46 -1.47
C PRO A 10 5.55 -62.14 -1.50
N ARG A 11 4.22 -62.17 -1.66
CA ARG A 11 3.35 -61.02 -1.54
C ARG A 11 3.18 -60.63 -0.07
N HIS A 12 3.80 -59.55 0.37
CA HIS A 12 3.48 -58.92 1.64
C HIS A 12 2.18 -58.15 1.53
N ARG A 13 1.15 -58.59 2.25
CA ARG A 13 -0.09 -57.80 2.46
C ARG A 13 0.19 -56.79 3.54
N TYR A 14 0.21 -55.52 3.19
CA TYR A 14 0.22 -54.41 4.14
C TYR A 14 -1.19 -54.10 4.63
N PRO A 15 -1.43 -53.82 5.93
CA PRO A 15 -2.75 -53.55 6.48
C PRO A 15 -3.15 -52.07 6.20
N VAL A 16 -4.04 -51.87 5.23
CA VAL A 16 -4.50 -50.54 4.79
C VAL A 16 -5.44 -49.81 5.77
N ARG A 17 -5.83 -50.44 6.90
CA ARG A 17 -6.91 -49.89 7.76
C ARG A 17 -6.50 -48.88 8.85
N ARG A 18 -5.23 -48.65 9.15
CA ARG A 18 -4.82 -47.68 10.20
C ARG A 18 -4.52 -46.28 9.73
N TYR A 19 -4.29 -46.05 8.45
CA TYR A 19 -3.92 -44.73 7.93
C TYR A 19 -5.11 -43.81 7.70
N ALA A 20 -6.30 -44.31 7.40
CA ALA A 20 -7.48 -43.50 7.11
C ALA A 20 -8.01 -42.72 8.35
N TYR A 21 -7.96 -43.36 9.55
CA TYR A 21 -8.48 -42.73 10.77
C TYR A 21 -7.56 -41.64 11.35
N GLN A 22 -6.27 -41.77 11.19
CA GLN A 22 -5.31 -40.73 11.58
C GLN A 22 -5.34 -39.53 10.64
N ARG A 23 -5.64 -39.73 9.36
CA ARG A 23 -5.78 -38.62 8.37
C ARG A 23 -7.03 -37.78 8.62
N ALA A 24 -8.14 -38.39 8.97
CA ALA A 24 -9.37 -37.68 9.33
C ALA A 24 -9.19 -36.82 10.59
N ARG A 25 -8.59 -37.37 11.67
CA ARG A 25 -8.35 -36.60 12.91
C ARG A 25 -7.39 -35.42 12.72
N ARG A 26 -6.38 -35.55 11.85
CA ARG A 26 -5.48 -34.44 11.50
C ARG A 26 -6.14 -33.36 10.64
N SER A 27 -7.12 -33.73 9.79
CA SER A 27 -7.86 -32.74 8.99
C SER A 27 -8.84 -31.93 9.85
N TRP A 28 -9.51 -32.54 10.82
CA TRP A 28 -10.40 -31.84 11.75
C TRP A 28 -9.64 -30.94 12.72
N ALA A 29 -8.49 -31.36 13.21
CA ALA A 29 -7.63 -30.53 14.06
C ALA A 29 -7.07 -29.32 13.29
N ARG A 30 -6.74 -29.48 12.00
CA ARG A 30 -6.34 -28.39 11.12
C ARG A 30 -7.50 -27.45 10.79
N ALA A 31 -8.70 -27.97 10.52
CA ALA A 31 -9.90 -27.16 10.28
C ALA A 31 -10.30 -26.37 11.52
N LEU A 32 -10.28 -26.97 12.72
CA LEU A 32 -10.52 -26.26 13.98
C LEU A 32 -9.42 -25.21 14.28
N GLY A 33 -8.16 -25.54 13.99
CA GLY A 33 -7.04 -24.59 14.10
C GLY A 33 -7.19 -23.38 13.18
N LEU A 34 -7.61 -23.59 11.93
CA LEU A 34 -7.86 -22.51 10.97
C LEU A 34 -9.07 -21.64 11.34
N VAL A 35 -10.12 -22.23 11.93
CA VAL A 35 -11.30 -21.47 12.42
C VAL A 35 -10.95 -20.67 13.68
N LEU A 36 -10.16 -21.23 14.62
CA LEU A 36 -9.68 -20.50 15.79
C LEU A 36 -8.70 -19.39 15.43
N VAL A 37 -7.78 -19.64 14.47
CA VAL A 37 -6.89 -18.61 13.91
C VAL A 37 -7.69 -17.53 13.19
N GLY A 38 -8.74 -17.90 12.42
CA GLY A 38 -9.62 -16.93 11.79
C GLY A 38 -10.40 -16.06 12.79
N ILE A 39 -10.89 -16.64 13.90
CA ILE A 39 -11.57 -15.90 14.97
C ILE A 39 -10.58 -15.04 15.77
N CYS A 40 -9.38 -15.54 16.07
CA CYS A 40 -8.34 -14.76 16.73
C CYS A 40 -7.82 -13.64 15.84
N LEU A 41 -7.69 -13.86 14.51
CA LEU A 41 -7.33 -12.81 13.56
C LEU A 41 -8.43 -11.75 13.45
N ALA A 42 -9.70 -12.13 13.43
CA ALA A 42 -10.80 -11.17 13.44
C ALA A 42 -10.87 -10.35 14.73
N CYS A 43 -10.69 -10.98 15.90
CA CYS A 43 -10.68 -10.28 17.19
C CYS A 43 -9.37 -9.50 17.41
N GLY A 44 -8.23 -9.99 16.91
CA GLY A 44 -6.93 -9.31 16.99
C GLY A 44 -6.81 -8.15 16.02
N ALA A 45 -7.36 -8.26 14.80
CA ALA A 45 -7.38 -7.18 13.82
C ALA A 45 -8.12 -5.94 14.34
N TRP A 46 -9.20 -6.12 15.10
CA TRP A 46 -9.93 -4.99 15.70
C TRP A 46 -9.11 -4.27 16.80
N ALA A 47 -8.29 -4.97 17.55
CA ALA A 47 -7.44 -4.37 18.58
C ALA A 47 -6.18 -3.67 18.01
N LEU A 48 -5.76 -4.05 16.78
CA LEU A 48 -4.59 -3.47 16.10
C LEU A 48 -4.95 -2.27 15.20
N LEU A 49 -6.25 -1.94 15.05
CA LEU A 49 -6.73 -0.84 14.22
C LEU A 49 -6.79 0.51 14.96
N GLU A 50 -6.41 0.57 16.24
CA GLU A 50 -6.25 1.84 16.94
C GLU A 50 -5.08 2.62 16.32
N GLY A 51 -5.39 3.82 15.79
CA GLY A 51 -4.43 4.72 15.15
C GLY A 51 -4.32 4.59 13.63
N VAL A 52 -5.02 3.65 12.99
CA VAL A 52 -5.13 3.57 11.53
C VAL A 52 -6.28 4.43 11.04
N ILE A 53 -6.03 5.22 9.99
CA ILE A 53 -7.07 6.06 9.38
C ILE A 53 -7.70 5.30 8.22
N TRP A 54 -8.99 4.96 8.36
CA TRP A 54 -9.81 4.42 7.30
C TRP A 54 -10.73 5.53 6.78
N PRO A 55 -10.49 6.06 5.57
CA PRO A 55 -11.29 7.16 5.05
C PRO A 55 -12.76 6.81 4.90
N GLU A 56 -13.63 7.70 5.36
CA GLU A 56 -15.08 7.58 5.28
C GLU A 56 -15.73 8.90 4.85
N GLU A 57 -16.93 8.81 4.29
CA GLU A 57 -17.71 9.97 3.91
C GLU A 57 -18.34 10.64 5.15
N GLY A 58 -18.46 11.98 5.09
CA GLY A 58 -19.10 12.77 6.13
C GLY A 58 -20.15 13.72 5.58
N ASP A 59 -20.47 14.76 6.32
CA ASP A 59 -21.56 15.68 6.03
C ASP A 59 -21.10 17.08 5.59
N ARG A 60 -19.80 17.38 5.68
CA ARG A 60 -19.24 18.68 5.27
C ARG A 60 -18.80 18.65 3.81
N VAL A 61 -19.77 18.67 2.91
CA VAL A 61 -19.56 18.58 1.47
C VAL A 61 -19.76 19.93 0.80
N SER A 62 -18.89 20.27 -0.15
CA SER A 62 -19.01 21.43 -1.02
C SER A 62 -18.81 21.03 -2.48
N SER A 63 -19.47 21.75 -3.40
CA SER A 63 -19.32 21.51 -4.83
C SER A 63 -19.39 22.84 -5.59
N ASP A 64 -18.58 22.97 -6.64
CA ASP A 64 -18.67 24.06 -7.63
C ASP A 64 -19.43 23.63 -8.91
N GLY A 65 -20.01 22.43 -8.90
CA GLY A 65 -20.69 21.82 -10.04
C GLY A 65 -19.79 20.89 -10.88
N SER A 66 -18.46 21.04 -10.80
CA SER A 66 -17.48 20.22 -11.53
C SER A 66 -16.69 19.33 -10.59
N LEU A 67 -16.31 19.86 -9.44
CA LEU A 67 -15.57 19.16 -8.37
C LEU A 67 -16.44 19.15 -7.10
N THR A 68 -16.64 17.98 -6.53
CA THR A 68 -17.28 17.82 -5.23
C THR A 68 -16.23 17.35 -4.23
N MET A 69 -16.17 17.99 -3.07
CA MET A 69 -15.23 17.66 -2.00
C MET A 69 -15.96 17.51 -0.68
N ASP A 70 -15.65 16.43 0.01
CA ASP A 70 -15.98 16.21 1.42
C ASP A 70 -14.72 16.51 2.26
N TYR A 71 -14.84 17.53 3.12
CA TYR A 71 -13.78 17.99 4.01
C TYR A 71 -14.11 17.77 5.49
N SER A 72 -15.01 16.83 5.76
CA SER A 72 -15.43 16.49 7.13
C SER A 72 -14.27 16.06 8.02
N HIS A 73 -13.31 15.37 7.41
CA HIS A 73 -12.15 14.78 8.10
C HIS A 73 -10.84 15.54 7.83
N ALA A 74 -10.93 16.81 7.43
CA ALA A 74 -9.75 17.60 7.12
C ALA A 74 -8.79 17.76 8.30
N SER A 75 -9.28 17.90 9.55
CA SER A 75 -8.42 17.94 10.75
C SER A 75 -7.75 16.60 11.04
N GLN A 76 -8.30 15.50 10.54
CA GLN A 76 -7.76 14.14 10.65
C GLN A 76 -6.80 13.79 9.50
N GLY A 77 -6.47 14.76 8.64
CA GLY A 77 -5.40 14.64 7.67
C GLY A 77 -5.82 14.27 6.24
N TYR A 78 -7.11 14.16 5.91
CA TYR A 78 -7.55 13.86 4.55
C TYR A 78 -8.86 14.55 4.15
N VAL A 79 -9.07 14.61 2.86
CA VAL A 79 -10.36 14.96 2.24
C VAL A 79 -10.71 13.91 1.19
N LEU A 80 -12.00 13.83 0.86
CA LEU A 80 -12.47 13.05 -0.28
C LEU A 80 -12.85 14.01 -1.41
N ALA A 81 -12.50 13.65 -2.64
CA ALA A 81 -12.89 14.43 -3.80
C ALA A 81 -13.39 13.52 -4.92
N ARG A 82 -14.38 14.03 -5.68
CA ARG A 82 -14.92 13.33 -6.84
C ARG A 82 -15.30 14.31 -7.95
N ALA A 83 -15.23 13.82 -9.18
CA ALA A 83 -15.76 14.49 -10.36
C ALA A 83 -16.22 13.44 -11.37
N SER A 84 -17.11 13.82 -12.29
CA SER A 84 -17.56 12.93 -13.36
C SER A 84 -17.19 13.52 -14.72
N SER A 85 -16.43 12.75 -15.53
CA SER A 85 -16.08 13.11 -16.90
C SER A 85 -15.66 11.90 -17.69
N SER A 86 -16.01 11.85 -18.98
CA SER A 86 -15.47 10.84 -19.90
C SER A 86 -14.04 11.15 -20.38
N LYS A 87 -13.50 12.29 -20.00
CA LYS A 87 -12.15 12.74 -20.33
C LYS A 87 -11.22 12.55 -19.15
N ARG A 88 -9.91 12.52 -19.42
CA ARG A 88 -8.91 12.46 -18.34
C ARG A 88 -8.99 13.71 -17.47
N LEU A 89 -8.99 13.52 -16.17
CA LEU A 89 -9.00 14.58 -15.18
C LEU A 89 -7.66 14.66 -14.44
N LYS A 90 -7.28 15.87 -14.08
CA LYS A 90 -6.14 16.16 -13.19
C LYS A 90 -6.62 17.04 -12.06
N LEU A 91 -6.24 16.68 -10.84
CA LEU A 91 -6.48 17.52 -9.67
C LEU A 91 -5.13 18.07 -9.17
N ARG A 92 -5.02 19.39 -9.10
CA ARG A 92 -3.86 20.06 -8.49
C ARG A 92 -4.21 20.49 -7.08
N VAL A 93 -3.41 20.04 -6.13
CA VAL A 93 -3.51 20.42 -4.72
C VAL A 93 -2.33 21.34 -4.41
N SER A 94 -2.60 22.61 -4.10
CA SER A 94 -1.57 23.62 -3.90
C SER A 94 -1.65 24.24 -2.52
N LYS A 95 -0.50 24.51 -1.92
CA LYS A 95 -0.33 25.29 -0.70
C LYS A 95 0.97 26.09 -0.78
N GLY A 96 0.89 27.39 -0.68
CA GLY A 96 2.03 28.29 -0.95
C GLY A 96 2.59 28.03 -2.35
N ASP A 97 3.89 27.81 -2.43
CA ASP A 97 4.61 27.54 -3.69
C ASP A 97 4.63 26.04 -4.08
N THR A 98 4.10 25.18 -3.24
CA THR A 98 4.07 23.72 -3.48
C THR A 98 2.79 23.32 -4.18
N THR A 99 2.92 22.49 -5.22
CA THR A 99 1.78 21.91 -5.95
C THR A 99 1.99 20.42 -6.16
N LEU A 100 1.02 19.62 -5.74
CA LEU A 100 0.98 18.17 -5.93
C LEU A 100 -0.05 17.83 -7.00
N PRO A 101 0.36 17.20 -8.10
CA PRO A 101 -0.56 16.73 -9.12
C PRO A 101 -1.09 15.34 -8.78
N TYR A 102 -2.38 15.15 -8.95
CA TYR A 102 -3.08 13.88 -8.87
C TYR A 102 -3.87 13.61 -10.15
N ASP A 103 -4.12 12.36 -10.46
CA ASP A 103 -5.15 11.96 -11.40
C ASP A 103 -6.47 11.78 -10.66
N LEU A 104 -7.60 12.02 -11.34
CA LEU A 104 -8.93 11.71 -10.81
C LEU A 104 -9.62 10.77 -11.80
N ASN A 105 -10.27 9.71 -11.31
CA ASN A 105 -10.80 8.64 -12.15
C ASN A 105 -11.95 9.09 -13.09
N GLY A 106 -12.69 10.13 -12.68
CA GLY A 106 -13.80 10.67 -13.48
C GLY A 106 -15.09 9.84 -13.40
N GLU A 107 -15.16 8.82 -12.56
CA GLU A 107 -16.30 7.92 -12.42
C GLU A 107 -17.39 8.47 -11.51
N GLY A 108 -17.09 9.55 -10.77
CA GLY A 108 -18.01 10.19 -9.82
C GLY A 108 -17.95 9.57 -8.42
N GLU A 109 -17.05 8.63 -8.22
CA GLU A 109 -16.77 8.03 -6.91
C GLU A 109 -15.72 8.85 -6.16
N TYR A 110 -15.81 8.86 -4.82
CA TYR A 110 -14.83 9.55 -4.00
C TYR A 110 -13.47 8.86 -4.01
N GLU A 111 -12.44 9.68 -4.16
CA GLU A 111 -11.03 9.29 -3.98
C GLU A 111 -10.43 10.07 -2.82
N VAL A 112 -9.44 9.48 -2.15
CA VAL A 112 -8.79 10.01 -0.94
C VAL A 112 -7.61 10.88 -1.31
N PHE A 113 -7.54 12.07 -0.71
CA PHE A 113 -6.44 13.02 -0.89
C PHE A 113 -5.90 13.45 0.47
N PRO A 114 -4.72 12.97 0.88
CA PRO A 114 -4.08 13.40 2.12
C PRO A 114 -3.70 14.87 2.10
N LEU A 115 -3.70 15.50 3.27
CA LEU A 115 -3.33 16.91 3.48
C LEU A 115 -1.86 17.03 3.91
N GLN A 116 -0.97 16.34 3.17
CA GLN A 116 0.45 16.19 3.50
C GLN A 116 1.29 17.47 3.49
N LEU A 117 0.73 18.58 3.05
CA LEU A 117 1.42 19.88 3.11
C LEU A 117 1.23 20.61 4.46
N GLY A 118 0.56 19.96 5.43
CA GLY A 118 0.35 20.49 6.80
C GLY A 118 -0.67 21.62 6.89
N ASP A 119 -0.68 22.37 7.98
CA ASP A 119 -1.65 23.42 8.26
C ASP A 119 -1.63 24.57 7.26
N GLY A 120 -2.79 25.18 7.02
CA GLY A 120 -2.93 26.40 6.25
C GLY A 120 -3.93 26.30 5.11
N LYS A 121 -3.87 27.28 4.21
CA LYS A 121 -4.84 27.39 3.11
C LYS A 121 -4.42 26.52 1.92
N TYR A 122 -5.28 25.57 1.58
CA TYR A 122 -5.18 24.75 0.38
C TYR A 122 -6.01 25.31 -0.77
N SER A 123 -5.51 25.16 -1.99
CA SER A 123 -6.22 25.44 -3.23
C SER A 123 -6.28 24.17 -4.08
N TRP A 124 -7.47 23.80 -4.50
CA TRP A 124 -7.80 22.63 -5.30
C TRP A 124 -8.25 23.08 -6.67
N THR A 125 -7.61 22.63 -7.72
CA THR A 125 -7.95 23.01 -9.09
C THR A 125 -8.12 21.78 -9.95
N LEU A 126 -9.34 21.58 -10.45
CA LEU A 126 -9.67 20.52 -11.38
C LEU A 126 -9.35 20.96 -12.81
N TYR A 127 -8.68 20.10 -13.54
CA TYR A 127 -8.40 20.27 -14.96
C TYR A 127 -8.97 19.10 -15.75
N GLU A 128 -9.60 19.40 -16.88
CA GLU A 128 -10.11 18.42 -17.83
C GLU A 128 -9.26 18.42 -19.09
N ASN A 129 -8.96 17.23 -19.63
CA ASN A 129 -8.19 17.07 -20.84
C ASN A 129 -8.93 17.64 -22.06
N VAL A 130 -8.25 18.45 -22.86
CA VAL A 130 -8.78 19.02 -24.10
C VAL A 130 -8.28 18.22 -25.31
N THR A 131 -6.96 18.03 -25.41
CA THR A 131 -6.32 17.25 -26.48
C THR A 131 -4.88 16.88 -26.06
N GLY A 132 -4.46 15.66 -26.37
CA GLY A 132 -3.11 15.20 -26.03
C GLY A 132 -2.79 15.38 -24.54
N ASN A 133 -1.81 16.24 -24.24
CA ASN A 133 -1.42 16.62 -22.88
C ASN A 133 -1.88 18.04 -22.49
N SER A 134 -2.77 18.64 -23.25
CA SER A 134 -3.35 19.94 -22.94
C SER A 134 -4.61 19.80 -22.10
N TYR A 135 -4.71 20.58 -21.04
CA TYR A 135 -5.79 20.57 -20.08
C TYR A 135 -6.34 22.00 -19.90
N ALA A 136 -7.64 22.12 -19.70
CA ALA A 136 -8.31 23.37 -19.32
C ALA A 136 -8.83 23.24 -17.89
N GLN A 137 -8.82 24.34 -17.14
CA GLN A 137 -9.43 24.38 -15.82
C GLN A 137 -10.94 24.18 -15.95
N ALA A 138 -11.46 23.24 -15.17
CA ALA A 138 -12.88 22.88 -15.14
C ALA A 138 -13.58 23.36 -13.86
N GLY A 139 -12.84 23.44 -12.75
CA GLY A 139 -13.39 23.86 -11.47
C GLY A 139 -12.30 24.05 -10.43
N GLY A 140 -12.70 24.32 -9.19
CA GLY A 140 -11.80 24.41 -8.06
C GLY A 140 -12.40 25.04 -6.82
N MET A 141 -11.76 24.80 -5.70
CA MET A 141 -12.15 25.38 -4.41
C MET A 141 -10.94 25.57 -3.51
N SER A 142 -11.14 26.30 -2.41
CA SER A 142 -10.09 26.47 -1.41
C SER A 142 -10.68 26.52 -0.01
N PHE A 143 -9.96 25.95 0.95
CA PHE A 143 -10.28 26.02 2.37
C PHE A 143 -9.00 25.97 3.20
N SER A 144 -9.13 26.34 4.48
CA SER A 144 -8.02 26.28 5.44
C SER A 144 -8.16 25.04 6.27
N VAL A 145 -7.01 24.44 6.60
CA VAL A 145 -6.86 23.23 7.40
C VAL A 145 -6.04 23.55 8.63
N GLU A 146 -6.42 22.95 9.74
CA GLU A 146 -5.65 22.81 10.97
C GLU A 146 -5.71 21.34 11.36
N LEU A 147 -4.56 20.66 11.34
CA LEU A 147 -4.44 19.23 11.60
C LEU A 147 -4.38 18.96 13.11
N GLU A 148 -5.09 17.93 13.55
CA GLU A 148 -4.99 17.40 14.91
C GLU A 148 -3.63 16.74 15.16
N ASP A 149 -3.10 16.07 14.12
CA ASP A 149 -1.77 15.46 14.10
C ASP A 149 -1.12 15.71 12.73
N VAL A 150 0.06 16.31 12.71
CA VAL A 150 0.82 16.62 11.50
C VAL A 150 1.23 15.39 10.71
N ASN A 151 1.27 14.22 11.34
CA ASN A 151 1.63 12.93 10.75
C ASN A 151 0.38 12.16 10.23
N ALA A 152 -0.83 12.55 10.62
CA ALA A 152 -2.05 11.87 10.21
C ALA A 152 -2.22 11.72 8.68
N PRO A 153 -1.85 12.70 7.83
CA PRO A 153 -1.91 12.53 6.38
C PRO A 153 -1.09 11.34 5.84
N PHE A 154 -0.03 10.96 6.55
CA PHE A 154 0.88 9.88 6.18
C PHE A 154 0.45 8.50 6.73
N LEU A 155 -0.72 8.43 7.34
CA LEU A 155 -1.41 7.18 7.72
C LEU A 155 -2.52 6.82 6.74
N CYS A 156 -2.97 7.79 5.92
CA CYS A 156 -4.08 7.59 4.99
C CYS A 156 -3.66 6.81 3.75
N PRO A 157 -4.54 5.93 3.20
CA PRO A 157 -4.39 5.45 1.83
C PRO A 157 -4.53 6.63 0.85
N ASN A 158 -3.94 6.47 -0.32
CA ASN A 158 -4.10 7.38 -1.44
C ASN A 158 -3.82 6.65 -2.76
N GLN A 159 -3.89 7.32 -3.91
CA GLN A 159 -3.72 6.66 -5.20
C GLN A 159 -2.33 6.04 -5.44
N TYR A 160 -1.29 6.49 -4.71
CA TYR A 160 0.08 5.93 -4.78
C TYR A 160 0.30 4.81 -3.76
N VAL A 161 -0.35 4.92 -2.61
CA VAL A 161 -0.30 3.93 -1.53
C VAL A 161 -1.73 3.45 -1.28
N ASN A 162 -2.23 2.66 -2.24
CA ASN A 162 -3.63 2.23 -2.23
C ASN A 162 -3.80 0.93 -1.44
N PHE A 163 -4.62 0.99 -0.39
CA PHE A 163 -4.99 -0.17 0.43
C PHE A 163 -6.34 0.07 1.11
N THR A 164 -7.04 -1.01 1.38
CA THR A 164 -8.31 -1.04 2.13
C THR A 164 -8.20 -2.05 3.28
N PRO A 165 -9.14 -2.08 4.23
CA PRO A 165 -9.14 -3.09 5.29
C PRO A 165 -9.08 -4.54 4.80
N GLU A 166 -9.60 -4.81 3.59
CA GLU A 166 -9.67 -6.13 2.97
C GLU A 166 -8.42 -6.48 2.15
N SER A 167 -7.52 -5.52 1.92
CA SER A 167 -6.30 -5.73 1.12
C SER A 167 -5.39 -6.80 1.73
N GLN A 168 -4.80 -7.64 0.90
CA GLN A 168 -3.85 -8.68 1.34
C GLN A 168 -2.66 -8.07 2.08
N VAL A 169 -2.18 -6.91 1.66
CA VAL A 169 -1.05 -6.20 2.28
C VAL A 169 -1.33 -5.86 3.75
N VAL A 170 -2.58 -5.50 4.09
CA VAL A 170 -3.01 -5.19 5.45
C VAL A 170 -3.03 -6.45 6.32
N ALA A 171 -3.59 -7.55 5.81
CA ALA A 171 -3.64 -8.82 6.54
C ALA A 171 -2.23 -9.35 6.86
N VAL A 172 -1.31 -9.29 5.89
CA VAL A 172 0.08 -9.71 6.08
C VAL A 172 0.80 -8.79 7.08
N ALA A 173 0.60 -7.47 6.97
CA ALA A 173 1.21 -6.52 7.91
C ALA A 173 0.74 -6.74 9.35
N ALA A 174 -0.56 -7.01 9.55
CA ALA A 174 -1.12 -7.30 10.87
C ALA A 174 -0.50 -8.57 11.49
N GLU A 175 -0.27 -9.61 10.70
CA GLU A 175 0.40 -10.83 11.17
C GLU A 175 1.87 -10.57 11.55
N LEU A 176 2.60 -9.85 10.71
CA LEU A 176 4.02 -9.52 10.92
C LEU A 176 4.24 -8.62 12.13
N CYS A 177 3.34 -7.68 12.37
CA CYS A 177 3.47 -6.69 13.44
C CYS A 177 2.78 -7.12 14.75
N GLN A 178 2.22 -8.32 14.81
CA GLN A 178 1.53 -8.81 16.00
C GLN A 178 2.45 -8.80 17.23
N GLY A 179 2.05 -8.04 18.27
CA GLY A 179 2.80 -7.92 19.51
C GLY A 179 4.02 -6.98 19.46
N LEU A 180 4.23 -6.28 18.33
CA LEU A 180 5.22 -5.22 18.22
C LEU A 180 4.61 -3.88 18.65
N GLU A 181 5.29 -3.17 19.51
CA GLU A 181 4.76 -1.93 20.11
C GLU A 181 5.25 -0.67 19.38
N THR A 182 6.54 -0.64 18.98
CA THR A 182 7.17 0.54 18.41
C THR A 182 7.15 0.55 16.88
N GLY A 183 7.14 1.75 16.27
CA GLY A 183 7.27 1.92 14.83
C GLY A 183 8.59 1.36 14.30
N ALA A 184 9.67 1.42 15.07
CA ALA A 184 10.97 0.88 14.70
C ALA A 184 10.95 -0.67 14.61
N GLU A 185 10.28 -1.35 15.53
CA GLU A 185 10.09 -2.82 15.48
C GLU A 185 9.25 -3.22 14.28
N LYS A 186 8.14 -2.51 14.01
CA LYS A 186 7.27 -2.74 12.84
C LYS A 186 8.03 -2.53 11.54
N LEU A 187 8.84 -1.46 11.43
CA LEU A 187 9.70 -1.22 10.29
C LEU A 187 10.70 -2.36 10.08
N ALA A 188 11.35 -2.83 11.15
CA ALA A 188 12.30 -3.93 11.06
C ALA A 188 11.64 -5.23 10.58
N ALA A 189 10.42 -5.54 11.05
CA ALA A 189 9.67 -6.72 10.63
C ALA A 189 9.25 -6.63 9.15
N VAL A 190 8.69 -5.48 8.71
CA VAL A 190 8.31 -5.24 7.31
C VAL A 190 9.53 -5.31 6.38
N ARG A 191 10.65 -4.71 6.79
CA ARG A 191 11.92 -4.74 6.05
C ARG A 191 12.41 -6.17 5.84
N ALA A 192 12.50 -6.97 6.90
CA ALA A 192 12.91 -8.37 6.83
C ALA A 192 12.00 -9.16 5.90
N TYR A 193 10.69 -9.00 6.03
CA TYR A 193 9.72 -9.67 5.18
C TYR A 193 9.89 -9.35 3.71
N ILE A 194 10.05 -8.08 3.35
CA ILE A 194 10.24 -7.68 1.95
C ILE A 194 11.55 -8.22 1.40
N GLN A 195 12.64 -8.09 2.14
CA GLN A 195 13.96 -8.58 1.75
C GLN A 195 14.00 -10.09 1.50
N GLU A 196 13.27 -10.87 2.30
CA GLU A 196 13.26 -12.34 2.21
C GLU A 196 12.30 -12.89 1.15
N ASN A 197 11.23 -12.15 0.82
CA ASN A 197 10.12 -12.70 0.04
C ASN A 197 9.92 -12.06 -1.34
N TYR A 198 10.64 -10.99 -1.67
CA TYR A 198 10.42 -10.25 -2.92
C TYR A 198 11.67 -10.17 -3.78
N LEU A 199 11.45 -10.07 -5.08
CA LEU A 199 12.48 -9.86 -6.09
C LEU A 199 12.20 -8.59 -6.88
N TYR A 200 13.25 -7.97 -7.42
CA TYR A 200 13.09 -6.84 -8.32
C TYR A 200 12.68 -7.28 -9.72
N ASP A 201 11.64 -6.65 -10.27
CA ASP A 201 11.13 -6.95 -11.61
C ASP A 201 11.85 -6.10 -12.67
N TYR A 202 12.94 -6.64 -13.21
CA TYR A 202 13.73 -5.97 -14.28
C TYR A 202 12.95 -5.84 -15.59
N ILE A 203 11.97 -6.72 -15.87
CA ILE A 203 11.16 -6.64 -17.09
C ILE A 203 10.17 -5.49 -16.94
N LYS A 204 9.43 -5.43 -15.83
CA LYS A 204 8.53 -4.32 -15.53
C LYS A 204 9.27 -2.98 -15.52
N ALA A 205 10.48 -2.93 -14.96
CA ALA A 205 11.28 -1.70 -14.89
C ALA A 205 11.57 -1.08 -16.27
N VAL A 206 11.78 -1.88 -17.31
CA VAL A 206 12.07 -1.39 -18.67
C VAL A 206 10.80 -1.25 -19.53
N THR A 207 9.65 -1.77 -19.10
CA THR A 207 8.37 -1.71 -19.84
C THR A 207 7.38 -0.74 -19.23
N THR A 208 7.59 -0.30 -17.99
CA THR A 208 6.73 0.68 -17.30
C THR A 208 6.71 2.02 -18.04
N THR A 209 5.51 2.56 -18.23
CA THR A 209 5.30 3.87 -18.85
C THR A 209 5.23 4.97 -17.81
N PRO A 210 5.68 6.21 -18.13
CA PRO A 210 5.55 7.35 -17.23
C PRO A 210 4.10 7.59 -16.81
N GLY A 211 3.88 7.77 -15.50
CA GLY A 211 2.55 8.00 -14.92
C GLY A 211 1.79 6.73 -14.54
N GLN A 212 2.39 5.55 -14.70
CA GLN A 212 1.81 4.31 -14.18
C GLN A 212 1.85 4.31 -12.64
N MET A 213 0.70 4.05 -12.03
CA MET A 213 0.59 3.96 -10.56
C MET A 213 1.26 2.69 -10.03
N PRO A 214 1.71 2.69 -8.76
CA PRO A 214 2.16 1.49 -8.09
C PRO A 214 1.07 0.41 -8.07
N ASP A 215 1.48 -0.83 -8.23
CA ASP A 215 0.61 -2.01 -8.22
C ASP A 215 0.98 -2.88 -7.01
N ILE A 216 0.37 -2.57 -5.86
CA ILE A 216 0.63 -3.27 -4.60
C ILE A 216 0.13 -4.71 -4.66
N GLU A 217 -1.11 -4.93 -5.15
CA GLU A 217 -1.71 -6.26 -5.19
C GLU A 217 -0.96 -7.17 -6.17
N GLY A 218 -0.65 -6.70 -7.38
CA GLY A 218 0.15 -7.47 -8.34
C GLY A 218 1.57 -7.76 -7.84
N CYS A 219 2.18 -6.84 -7.05
CA CYS A 219 3.45 -7.07 -6.37
C CYS A 219 3.33 -8.17 -5.29
N MET A 220 2.25 -8.15 -4.50
CA MET A 220 1.96 -9.17 -3.48
C MET A 220 1.77 -10.57 -4.10
N GLU A 221 1.02 -10.65 -5.20
CA GLU A 221 0.72 -11.90 -5.90
C GLU A 221 1.96 -12.50 -6.57
N SER A 222 2.69 -11.67 -7.34
CA SER A 222 3.85 -12.13 -8.12
C SER A 222 5.13 -12.30 -7.31
N ARG A 223 5.20 -11.70 -6.11
CA ARG A 223 6.44 -11.55 -5.30
C ARG A 223 7.54 -10.79 -6.05
N MET A 224 7.15 -9.96 -7.00
CA MET A 224 8.05 -9.13 -7.81
C MET A 224 7.50 -7.72 -7.95
N GLY A 225 8.39 -6.72 -7.91
CA GLY A 225 8.00 -5.33 -8.09
C GLY A 225 9.17 -4.45 -8.49
N ILE A 226 8.87 -3.26 -9.02
CA ILE A 226 9.86 -2.21 -9.23
C ILE A 226 9.88 -1.26 -8.01
N CYS A 227 10.75 -0.26 -8.02
CA CYS A 227 10.95 0.65 -6.89
C CYS A 227 9.62 1.23 -6.35
N GLN A 228 8.73 1.69 -7.23
CA GLN A 228 7.45 2.26 -6.80
C GLN A 228 6.50 1.22 -6.18
N ASP A 229 6.47 -0.01 -6.69
CA ASP A 229 5.61 -1.07 -6.15
C ASP A 229 6.08 -1.49 -4.76
N LEU A 230 7.39 -1.72 -4.62
CA LEU A 230 8.01 -2.12 -3.35
C LEU A 230 7.88 -1.02 -2.28
N ALA A 231 8.12 0.24 -2.66
CA ALA A 231 7.99 1.39 -1.75
C ALA A 231 6.52 1.61 -1.33
N ALA A 232 5.56 1.52 -2.27
CA ALA A 232 4.14 1.65 -1.98
C ALA A 232 3.63 0.50 -1.09
N MET A 233 4.08 -0.73 -1.33
CA MET A 233 3.76 -1.89 -0.51
C MET A 233 4.31 -1.73 0.91
N ALA A 234 5.57 -1.30 1.08
CA ALA A 234 6.16 -1.02 2.38
C ALA A 234 5.39 0.07 3.14
N ALA A 235 5.02 1.16 2.44
CA ALA A 235 4.21 2.23 3.01
C ALA A 235 2.82 1.74 3.44
N ALA A 236 2.13 0.94 2.60
CA ALA A 236 0.83 0.38 2.93
C ALA A 236 0.89 -0.55 4.16
N MET A 237 1.92 -1.43 4.22
CA MET A 237 2.14 -2.29 5.39
C MET A 237 2.29 -1.48 6.67
N LEU A 238 3.12 -0.45 6.67
CA LEU A 238 3.40 0.37 7.84
C LEU A 238 2.22 1.26 8.23
N ARG A 239 1.60 1.97 7.26
CA ARG A 239 0.43 2.84 7.49
C ARG A 239 -0.73 2.06 8.10
N SER A 240 -1.00 0.86 7.59
CA SER A 240 -2.05 -0.03 8.12
C SER A 240 -1.77 -0.55 9.54
N GLN A 241 -0.57 -0.32 10.06
CA GLN A 241 -0.18 -0.65 11.44
C GLN A 241 0.07 0.59 12.29
N GLY A 242 -0.43 1.76 11.85
CA GLY A 242 -0.35 3.01 12.60
C GLY A 242 1.03 3.67 12.58
N VAL A 243 1.90 3.31 11.65
CA VAL A 243 3.21 3.95 11.47
C VAL A 243 3.12 4.90 10.28
N PRO A 244 3.28 6.24 10.49
CA PRO A 244 3.19 7.19 9.41
C PRO A 244 4.39 7.10 8.48
N VAL A 245 4.12 7.11 7.16
CA VAL A 245 5.13 6.93 6.11
C VAL A 245 4.87 7.86 4.93
N GLU A 246 5.87 8.61 4.53
CA GLU A 246 5.88 9.31 3.25
C GLU A 246 6.29 8.33 2.13
N PHE A 247 5.48 8.22 1.09
CA PHE A 247 5.89 7.62 -0.18
C PHE A 247 6.54 8.73 -1.01
N VAL A 248 7.82 8.57 -1.30
CA VAL A 248 8.62 9.64 -1.92
C VAL A 248 9.03 9.24 -3.32
N VAL A 249 8.97 10.22 -4.23
CA VAL A 249 9.45 10.11 -5.62
C VAL A 249 10.46 11.21 -5.89
N GLY A 250 11.54 10.84 -6.57
CA GLY A 250 12.61 11.77 -6.91
C GLY A 250 13.78 11.07 -7.56
N TYR A 251 15.00 11.38 -7.13
CA TYR A 251 16.21 10.82 -7.72
C TYR A 251 17.09 10.18 -6.64
N ALA A 252 17.54 8.95 -6.90
CA ALA A 252 18.65 8.32 -6.20
C ALA A 252 19.90 8.42 -7.10
N GLY A 253 20.78 9.37 -6.79
CA GLY A 253 21.83 9.79 -7.73
C GLY A 253 21.22 10.38 -9.02
N ASN A 254 21.40 9.70 -10.15
CA ASN A 254 20.86 10.12 -11.46
C ASN A 254 19.65 9.28 -11.92
N VAL A 255 19.17 8.35 -11.06
CA VAL A 255 18.09 7.44 -11.42
C VAL A 255 16.78 7.97 -10.81
N TYR A 256 15.76 8.13 -11.64
CA TYR A 256 14.39 8.42 -11.16
C TYR A 256 13.88 7.24 -10.35
N HIS A 257 13.46 7.49 -9.13
CA HIS A 257 13.31 6.45 -8.12
C HIS A 257 12.17 6.75 -7.14
N ALA A 258 11.68 5.70 -6.46
CA ALA A 258 10.72 5.80 -5.38
C ALA A 258 11.24 5.06 -4.15
N TRP A 259 11.02 5.66 -2.98
CA TRP A 259 11.39 5.13 -1.67
C TRP A 259 10.40 5.58 -0.60
N THR A 260 10.66 5.26 0.66
CA THR A 260 9.84 5.73 1.79
C THR A 260 10.67 6.53 2.78
N VAL A 261 10.00 7.45 3.49
CA VAL A 261 10.50 8.03 4.73
C VAL A 261 9.52 7.66 5.83
N VAL A 262 9.98 6.88 6.79
CA VAL A 262 9.19 6.42 7.93
C VAL A 262 9.35 7.43 9.06
N LEU A 263 8.23 7.97 9.54
CA LEU A 263 8.21 9.03 10.56
C LEU A 263 8.09 8.37 11.93
N LEU A 264 9.23 8.15 12.58
CA LEU A 264 9.31 7.54 13.90
C LEU A 264 9.46 8.59 15.01
N GLU A 265 9.11 8.24 16.23
CA GLU A 265 9.28 9.11 17.40
C GLU A 265 10.75 9.51 17.64
N GLU A 266 11.68 8.58 17.35
CA GLU A 266 13.12 8.79 17.49
C GLU A 266 13.75 9.59 16.35
N GLY A 267 12.95 9.87 15.29
CA GLY A 267 13.37 10.60 14.09
C GLY A 267 13.05 9.85 12.79
N ASN A 268 13.05 10.60 11.70
CA ASN A 268 12.69 10.08 10.39
C ASN A 268 13.75 9.11 9.85
N VAL A 269 13.31 7.99 9.29
CA VAL A 269 14.17 6.95 8.71
C VAL A 269 13.88 6.82 7.21
N LEU A 270 14.90 7.08 6.38
CA LEU A 270 14.84 6.74 4.97
C LEU A 270 14.89 5.21 4.84
N TYR A 271 13.87 4.63 4.23
CA TYR A 271 13.81 3.22 3.91
C TYR A 271 13.54 3.01 2.42
N ASP A 272 14.51 2.41 1.75
CA ASP A 272 14.41 2.02 0.33
C ASP A 272 14.40 0.49 0.20
N PRO A 273 13.22 -0.12 0.00
CA PRO A 273 13.13 -1.57 -0.13
C PRO A 273 13.85 -2.11 -1.38
N THR A 274 14.07 -1.27 -2.40
CA THR A 274 14.82 -1.68 -3.61
C THR A 274 16.28 -1.98 -3.28
N VAL A 275 16.89 -1.22 -2.36
CA VAL A 275 18.27 -1.48 -1.90
C VAL A 275 18.35 -2.84 -1.23
N ASP A 276 17.40 -3.18 -0.40
CA ASP A 276 17.39 -4.45 0.32
C ASP A 276 17.18 -5.66 -0.60
N VAL A 277 16.36 -5.49 -1.66
CA VAL A 277 16.00 -6.57 -2.58
C VAL A 277 17.08 -6.84 -3.64
N ASN A 278 17.77 -5.80 -4.16
CA ASN A 278 18.71 -5.97 -5.29
C ASN A 278 19.97 -5.11 -5.23
N GLY A 279 20.12 -4.25 -4.21
CA GLY A 279 21.26 -3.34 -4.06
C GLY A 279 21.28 -2.13 -4.99
N ILE A 280 20.28 -1.94 -5.86
CA ILE A 280 20.14 -0.73 -6.69
C ILE A 280 19.94 0.46 -5.76
N ALA A 281 20.60 1.59 -6.08
CA ALA A 281 20.63 2.82 -5.27
C ALA A 281 21.38 2.72 -3.92
N ALA A 282 22.05 1.61 -3.60
CA ALA A 282 22.86 1.51 -2.39
C ALA A 282 23.95 2.61 -2.37
N GLY A 283 23.95 3.43 -1.29
CA GLY A 283 24.89 4.55 -1.14
C GLY A 283 24.63 5.77 -2.03
N ALA A 284 23.49 5.83 -2.74
CA ALA A 284 23.11 6.99 -3.53
C ALA A 284 22.71 8.17 -2.63
N VAL A 285 22.86 9.39 -3.17
CA VAL A 285 22.29 10.60 -2.57
C VAL A 285 20.86 10.74 -3.09
N TYR A 286 19.89 10.87 -2.16
CA TYR A 286 18.47 11.01 -2.48
C TYR A 286 18.07 12.47 -2.59
N THR A 287 17.33 12.80 -3.64
CA THR A 287 16.77 14.15 -3.86
C THR A 287 15.27 14.00 -4.08
N THR A 288 14.47 14.49 -3.13
CA THR A 288 13.01 14.45 -3.19
C THR A 288 12.49 15.42 -4.26
N GLU A 289 11.60 14.94 -5.11
CA GLU A 289 10.81 15.76 -6.04
C GLU A 289 9.39 15.94 -5.51
N ARG A 290 8.78 14.86 -5.04
CA ARG A 290 7.41 14.83 -4.49
C ARG A 290 7.30 13.76 -3.41
N PHE A 291 6.30 13.93 -2.53
CA PHE A 291 5.96 12.94 -1.50
C PHE A 291 4.44 12.87 -1.33
N TYR A 292 3.97 11.70 -0.93
CA TYR A 292 2.55 11.38 -0.81
C TYR A 292 2.24 10.55 0.43
#